data_5a72ed55e89872731ced58040f334372
#
_entry.id   5a72ed55e89872731ced58040f334372
#
_cell.length_a   1.000
_cell.length_b   1.000
_cell.length_c   1.000
_cell.angle_alpha   90.00
_cell.angle_beta   90.00
_cell.angle_gamma   90.00
#
_symmetry.space_group_name_H-M   'P 1'
#
loop_
_entity.id
_entity.type
_entity.pdbx_description
1 polymer ?
#
loop_
_entity_poly.entity_id
_entity_poly.type
_entity_poly.pdbx_seq_one_letter_code
_entity_poly.pdbx_strand_id
1 'polypeptide(L)'
;MLRDMEVIVTGIKKYHIKKYMQEALNCYNAKSYRGCVIMSTIAAMHDLYEKIDGLASSIPEAKELIKKIRQKKANGDNYEKYMVEQAASISILTVAEKKIILLYLDIRNQCAHPNEHVSTAEEARAVFTGYIDSIISQPALLGPSYTNAFVNRLESTSFFPKPDKDGVIHTVQNELEKLHNNTKKPLAKKLISIIETNEIDSAKWSNAKHFIAGMLAVITDEDQLRNICMGFRNLIERDHLFDSMLFITKIAPKTVNFLDSVDRERFMANLINFADAENSNVGNDVVQLIFKEGALQLNELSELVAKYKAEIQVSVQKTEFGTLRISVDNLHKSSNIVNHLNVSILDELYFENLLELIRDADYNIVNAALEMLEGLDATFIKRMNAKDHTDVVIQIVRKANGPGRGSDKANEILKSKFGKINFLVDYFLEYTTQNYEQLSYVLVQQRLDAEYLLKIIDITNNHDFLKKAVELIIKSYDKDELENGRILDHINWLITHEYDIENWTNLSKDIDLCIEGNKVN
;
A
#
# COMPACT_ATOMS: atom_id res chain seq x y z
N MET A 1 7.79 -47.98 -1.67
CA MET A 1 8.65 -48.27 -0.51
C MET A 1 7.82 -48.10 0.75
N LEU A 2 7.82 -49.08 1.67
CA LEU A 2 7.12 -48.94 2.95
C LEU A 2 7.85 -47.93 3.82
N ARG A 3 7.10 -46.98 4.42
CA ARG A 3 7.68 -46.00 5.34
C ARG A 3 8.15 -46.65 6.63
N ASP A 4 9.29 -46.22 7.14
CA ASP A 4 9.81 -46.72 8.42
C ASP A 4 8.95 -46.18 9.56
N MET A 5 8.41 -47.07 10.39
CA MET A 5 7.52 -46.74 11.51
C MET A 5 8.27 -45.97 12.62
N GLU A 6 9.55 -46.26 12.83
CA GLU A 6 10.38 -45.58 13.83
C GLU A 6 10.60 -44.12 13.43
N VAL A 7 10.92 -43.87 12.15
CA VAL A 7 11.07 -42.52 11.59
C VAL A 7 9.78 -41.71 11.71
N ILE A 8 8.63 -42.32 11.40
CA ILE A 8 7.32 -41.68 11.50
C ILE A 8 7.02 -41.22 12.93
N VAL A 9 7.29 -42.05 13.93
CA VAL A 9 7.06 -41.74 15.35
C VAL A 9 7.96 -40.58 15.80
N THR A 10 9.21 -40.50 15.31
CA THR A 10 10.10 -39.38 15.68
C THR A 10 9.55 -38.03 15.26
N GLY A 11 8.78 -37.96 14.16
CA GLY A 11 8.15 -36.76 13.63
C GLY A 11 6.93 -36.24 14.43
N ILE A 12 6.41 -37.01 15.39
CA ILE A 12 5.23 -36.61 16.18
C ILE A 12 5.64 -35.49 17.18
N LYS A 13 4.98 -34.34 17.06
CA LYS A 13 5.32 -33.14 17.85
C LYS A 13 4.85 -33.18 19.31
N LYS A 14 3.65 -33.72 19.56
CA LYS A 14 3.06 -33.79 20.92
C LYS A 14 3.69 -34.95 21.70
N TYR A 15 4.41 -34.62 22.76
CA TYR A 15 5.21 -35.59 23.55
C TYR A 15 4.39 -36.78 24.07
N HIS A 16 3.19 -36.53 24.65
CA HIS A 16 2.35 -37.62 25.20
C HIS A 16 1.74 -38.50 24.10
N ILE A 17 1.35 -37.93 22.94
CA ILE A 17 0.88 -38.70 21.78
C ILE A 17 2.02 -39.53 21.20
N LYS A 18 3.23 -38.96 21.10
CA LYS A 18 4.44 -39.67 20.69
C LYS A 18 4.71 -40.87 21.60
N LYS A 19 4.49 -40.72 22.92
CA LYS A 19 4.67 -41.82 23.89
C LYS A 19 3.73 -42.97 23.66
N TYR A 20 2.43 -42.71 23.43
CA TYR A 20 1.47 -43.78 23.07
C TYR A 20 1.83 -44.45 21.74
N MET A 21 2.24 -43.69 20.73
CA MET A 21 2.65 -44.27 19.45
C MET A 21 3.96 -45.04 19.54
N GLN A 22 4.87 -44.70 20.47
CA GLN A 22 6.05 -45.48 20.76
C GLN A 22 5.68 -46.84 21.43
N GLU A 23 4.70 -46.85 22.32
CA GLU A 23 4.17 -48.10 22.92
C GLU A 23 3.51 -48.98 21.85
N ALA A 24 2.74 -48.38 20.91
CA ALA A 24 2.17 -49.10 19.77
C ALA A 24 3.27 -49.73 18.89
N LEU A 25 4.36 -48.98 18.62
CA LEU A 25 5.53 -49.49 17.89
C LEU A 25 6.23 -50.65 18.62
N ASN A 26 6.41 -50.52 19.92
CA ASN A 26 6.98 -51.59 20.74
C ASN A 26 6.13 -52.90 20.69
N CYS A 27 4.80 -52.74 20.74
CA CYS A 27 3.86 -53.85 20.54
C CYS A 27 4.02 -54.48 19.15
N TYR A 28 4.14 -53.69 18.09
CA TYR A 28 4.38 -54.19 16.75
C TYR A 28 5.66 -55.00 16.63
N ASN A 29 6.77 -54.46 17.15
CA ASN A 29 8.08 -55.08 17.12
C ASN A 29 8.11 -56.40 17.95
N ALA A 30 7.33 -56.45 19.03
CA ALA A 30 7.13 -57.67 19.83
C ALA A 30 6.13 -58.65 19.20
N LYS A 31 5.61 -58.42 17.96
CA LYS A 31 4.59 -59.22 17.28
C LYS A 31 3.23 -59.24 18.00
N SER A 32 3.03 -58.32 18.95
CA SER A 32 1.73 -58.12 19.64
C SER A 32 0.85 -57.18 18.82
N TYR A 33 0.37 -57.66 17.65
CA TYR A 33 -0.33 -56.80 16.67
C TYR A 33 -1.65 -56.24 17.21
N ARG A 34 -2.42 -57.02 17.99
CA ARG A 34 -3.59 -56.50 18.73
C ARG A 34 -3.25 -55.31 19.64
N GLY A 35 -2.14 -55.43 20.39
CA GLY A 35 -1.64 -54.33 21.24
C GLY A 35 -1.30 -53.09 20.43
N CYS A 36 -0.65 -53.28 19.29
CA CYS A 36 -0.33 -52.18 18.38
C CYS A 36 -1.59 -51.41 17.93
N VAL A 37 -2.63 -52.13 17.47
CA VAL A 37 -3.90 -51.54 17.04
C VAL A 37 -4.57 -50.75 18.17
N ILE A 38 -4.65 -51.33 19.37
CA ILE A 38 -5.28 -50.71 20.54
C ILE A 38 -4.55 -49.43 20.94
N MET A 39 -3.21 -49.46 21.06
CA MET A 39 -2.42 -48.32 21.47
C MET A 39 -2.43 -47.18 20.41
N SER A 40 -2.39 -47.53 19.14
CA SER A 40 -2.54 -46.57 18.03
C SER A 40 -3.91 -45.86 18.07
N THR A 41 -4.97 -46.58 18.38
CA THR A 41 -6.32 -45.99 18.51
C THR A 41 -6.41 -45.05 19.72
N ILE A 42 -5.84 -45.45 20.87
CA ILE A 42 -5.79 -44.59 22.06
C ILE A 42 -5.08 -43.28 21.74
N ALA A 43 -3.91 -43.35 21.10
CA ALA A 43 -3.17 -42.15 20.68
C ALA A 43 -3.98 -41.22 19.77
N ALA A 44 -4.60 -41.79 18.74
CA ALA A 44 -5.38 -41.04 17.76
C ALA A 44 -6.64 -40.40 18.37
N MET A 45 -7.39 -41.13 19.18
CA MET A 45 -8.60 -40.62 19.82
C MET A 45 -8.27 -39.55 20.86
N HIS A 46 -7.14 -39.66 21.55
CA HIS A 46 -6.66 -38.64 22.47
C HIS A 46 -6.27 -37.35 21.72
N ASP A 47 -5.54 -37.48 20.62
CA ASP A 47 -5.14 -36.33 19.80
C ASP A 47 -6.36 -35.65 19.14
N LEU A 48 -7.35 -36.43 18.64
CA LEU A 48 -8.58 -35.87 18.11
C LEU A 48 -9.39 -35.11 19.17
N TYR A 49 -9.47 -35.67 20.39
CA TYR A 49 -10.12 -34.99 21.53
C TYR A 49 -9.47 -33.64 21.84
N GLU A 50 -8.14 -33.60 21.94
CA GLU A 50 -7.40 -32.35 22.19
C GLU A 50 -7.54 -31.32 21.07
N LYS A 51 -7.62 -31.77 19.80
CA LYS A 51 -7.88 -30.88 18.66
C LYS A 51 -9.25 -30.24 18.74
N ILE A 52 -10.29 -31.02 19.10
CA ILE A 52 -11.63 -30.48 19.29
C ILE A 52 -11.67 -29.53 20.48
N ASP A 53 -11.00 -29.87 21.61
CA ASP A 53 -10.95 -29.04 22.81
C ASP A 53 -10.21 -27.71 22.55
N GLY A 54 -9.11 -27.75 21.81
CA GLY A 54 -8.39 -26.56 21.38
C GLY A 54 -9.22 -25.61 20.50
N LEU A 55 -10.13 -26.14 19.68
CA LEU A 55 -11.04 -25.36 18.87
C LEU A 55 -12.26 -24.83 19.65
N ALA A 56 -12.57 -25.41 20.80
CA ALA A 56 -13.76 -25.07 21.61
C ALA A 56 -13.74 -23.64 22.14
N SER A 57 -12.58 -23.01 22.28
CA SER A 57 -12.45 -21.59 22.68
C SER A 57 -12.92 -20.62 21.60
N SER A 58 -12.86 -21.05 20.32
CA SER A 58 -13.11 -20.19 19.15
C SER A 58 -14.34 -20.58 18.35
N ILE A 59 -14.87 -21.80 18.54
CA ILE A 59 -15.92 -22.40 17.72
C ILE A 59 -17.05 -22.96 18.60
N PRO A 60 -18.26 -22.35 18.54
CA PRO A 60 -19.38 -22.80 19.36
C PRO A 60 -19.73 -24.28 19.19
N GLU A 61 -19.70 -24.79 17.96
CA GLU A 61 -20.01 -26.18 17.64
C GLU A 61 -18.99 -27.15 18.28
N ALA A 62 -17.70 -26.80 18.27
CA ALA A 62 -16.67 -27.58 18.96
C ALA A 62 -16.84 -27.55 20.49
N LYS A 63 -17.26 -26.39 21.03
CA LYS A 63 -17.56 -26.24 22.46
C LYS A 63 -18.70 -27.16 22.90
N GLU A 64 -19.79 -27.20 22.13
CA GLU A 64 -20.93 -28.09 22.41
C GLU A 64 -20.54 -29.56 22.25
N LEU A 65 -19.74 -29.88 21.25
CA LEU A 65 -19.25 -31.25 21.04
C LEU A 65 -18.40 -31.71 22.22
N ILE A 66 -17.43 -30.92 22.68
CA ILE A 66 -16.60 -31.26 23.85
C ILE A 66 -17.45 -31.48 25.10
N LYS A 67 -18.46 -30.63 25.33
CA LYS A 67 -19.37 -30.77 26.46
C LYS A 67 -20.09 -32.13 26.42
N LYS A 68 -20.61 -32.51 25.27
CA LYS A 68 -21.27 -33.82 25.07
C LYS A 68 -20.32 -35.01 25.21
N ILE A 69 -19.09 -34.89 24.71
CA ILE A 69 -18.06 -35.93 24.84
C ILE A 69 -17.71 -36.13 26.33
N ARG A 70 -17.49 -35.04 27.08
CA ARG A 70 -17.23 -35.09 28.53
C ARG A 70 -18.36 -35.74 29.30
N GLN A 71 -19.61 -35.44 28.92
CA GLN A 71 -20.80 -36.04 29.52
C GLN A 71 -20.86 -37.57 29.28
N LYS A 72 -20.68 -37.99 28.02
CA LYS A 72 -20.63 -39.42 27.68
C LYS A 72 -19.50 -40.15 28.40
N LYS A 73 -18.30 -39.53 28.47
CA LYS A 73 -17.16 -40.10 29.20
C LYS A 73 -17.43 -40.23 30.70
N ALA A 74 -18.10 -39.24 31.31
CA ALA A 74 -18.49 -39.31 32.73
C ALA A 74 -19.53 -40.41 33.00
N ASN A 75 -20.44 -40.68 32.05
CA ASN A 75 -21.42 -41.73 32.15
C ASN A 75 -20.87 -43.15 31.82
N GLY A 76 -19.64 -43.28 31.39
CA GLY A 76 -19.07 -44.55 30.95
C GLY A 76 -19.54 -45.00 29.55
N ASP A 77 -20.21 -44.13 28.78
CA ASP A 77 -20.68 -44.44 27.43
C ASP A 77 -19.53 -44.47 26.42
N ASN A 78 -19.71 -45.25 25.36
CA ASN A 78 -18.79 -45.26 24.23
C ASN A 78 -18.89 -43.89 23.50
N TYR A 79 -17.87 -43.05 23.63
CA TYR A 79 -17.82 -41.72 23.05
C TYR A 79 -16.96 -41.62 21.78
N GLU A 80 -16.11 -42.60 21.49
CA GLU A 80 -15.12 -42.53 20.41
C GLU A 80 -15.79 -42.45 19.04
N LYS A 81 -16.71 -43.37 18.74
CA LYS A 81 -17.49 -43.35 17.49
C LYS A 81 -18.28 -42.05 17.34
N TYR A 82 -18.96 -41.62 18.42
CA TYR A 82 -19.70 -40.36 18.45
C TYR A 82 -18.76 -39.17 18.17
N MET A 83 -17.57 -39.12 18.79
CA MET A 83 -16.59 -38.06 18.57
C MET A 83 -16.17 -37.97 17.11
N VAL A 84 -15.87 -39.10 16.45
CA VAL A 84 -15.48 -39.15 15.05
C VAL A 84 -16.60 -38.69 14.12
N GLU A 85 -17.83 -39.17 14.36
CA GLU A 85 -19.00 -38.78 13.58
C GLU A 85 -19.30 -37.28 13.67
N GLN A 86 -19.25 -36.72 14.88
CA GLN A 86 -19.53 -35.32 15.11
C GLN A 86 -18.36 -34.41 14.68
N ALA A 87 -17.12 -34.85 14.83
CA ALA A 87 -15.97 -34.14 14.30
C ALA A 87 -16.07 -33.95 12.77
N ALA A 88 -16.58 -34.94 12.06
CA ALA A 88 -16.84 -34.82 10.63
C ALA A 88 -18.04 -33.90 10.32
N SER A 89 -19.08 -33.86 11.15
CA SER A 89 -20.24 -33.01 10.95
C SER A 89 -19.88 -31.50 11.10
N ILE A 90 -18.92 -31.17 11.96
CA ILE A 90 -18.39 -29.82 12.15
C ILE A 90 -17.12 -29.56 11.35
N SER A 91 -16.77 -30.44 10.42
CA SER A 91 -15.71 -30.30 9.42
C SER A 91 -14.26 -30.29 9.98
N ILE A 92 -14.06 -30.86 11.15
CA ILE A 92 -12.72 -31.16 11.68
C ILE A 92 -12.10 -32.35 10.95
N LEU A 93 -12.94 -33.30 10.53
CA LEU A 93 -12.57 -34.43 9.68
C LEU A 93 -13.29 -34.37 8.35
N THR A 94 -12.64 -34.78 7.29
CA THR A 94 -13.30 -35.01 5.99
C THR A 94 -14.17 -36.24 6.02
N VAL A 95 -15.08 -36.37 5.05
CA VAL A 95 -15.93 -37.59 4.90
C VAL A 95 -15.07 -38.85 4.66
N ALA A 96 -13.95 -38.72 3.94
CA ALA A 96 -13.03 -39.82 3.67
C ALA A 96 -12.28 -40.25 4.95
N GLU A 97 -11.73 -39.31 5.70
CA GLU A 97 -11.05 -39.56 6.99
C GLU A 97 -12.02 -40.22 7.98
N LYS A 98 -13.24 -39.71 8.11
CA LYS A 98 -14.28 -40.31 8.93
C LYS A 98 -14.48 -41.80 8.61
N LYS A 99 -14.63 -42.16 7.32
CA LYS A 99 -14.83 -43.54 6.90
C LYS A 99 -13.66 -44.46 7.30
N ILE A 100 -12.45 -43.99 7.07
CA ILE A 100 -11.21 -44.72 7.41
C ILE A 100 -11.09 -44.89 8.93
N ILE A 101 -11.32 -43.84 9.69
CA ILE A 101 -11.19 -43.86 11.16
C ILE A 101 -12.26 -44.80 11.78
N LEU A 102 -13.49 -44.78 11.27
CA LEU A 102 -14.55 -45.69 11.72
C LEU A 102 -14.18 -47.17 11.44
N LEU A 103 -13.57 -47.45 10.28
CA LEU A 103 -13.06 -48.78 9.97
C LEU A 103 -11.98 -49.22 10.98
N TYR A 104 -11.05 -48.33 11.33
CA TYR A 104 -10.00 -48.62 12.32
C TYR A 104 -10.57 -48.81 13.74
N LEU A 105 -11.65 -48.08 14.11
CA LEU A 105 -12.36 -48.33 15.36
C LEU A 105 -13.03 -49.72 15.40
N ASP A 106 -13.58 -50.16 14.28
CA ASP A 106 -14.17 -51.51 14.18
C ASP A 106 -13.08 -52.60 14.29
N ILE A 107 -11.92 -52.43 13.65
CA ILE A 107 -10.76 -53.32 13.81
C ILE A 107 -10.30 -53.36 15.28
N ARG A 108 -10.19 -52.18 15.94
CA ARG A 108 -9.80 -52.10 17.35
C ARG A 108 -10.81 -52.85 18.25
N ASN A 109 -12.12 -52.75 17.97
CA ASN A 109 -13.14 -53.45 18.72
C ASN A 109 -12.96 -54.96 18.59
N GLN A 110 -12.66 -55.47 17.39
CA GLN A 110 -12.35 -56.90 17.18
C GLN A 110 -11.06 -57.30 17.92
N CYS A 111 -10.04 -56.46 18.00
CA CYS A 111 -8.81 -56.69 18.75
C CYS A 111 -9.01 -56.72 20.28
N ALA A 112 -9.94 -55.91 20.80
CA ALA A 112 -10.17 -55.73 22.23
C ALA A 112 -11.02 -56.84 22.87
N HIS A 113 -11.84 -57.54 22.07
CA HIS A 113 -12.73 -58.58 22.56
C HIS A 113 -12.20 -59.99 22.19
N PRO A 114 -12.46 -61.01 23.02
CA PRO A 114 -12.11 -62.40 22.71
C PRO A 114 -13.01 -62.89 21.56
N ASN A 115 -12.49 -62.95 20.36
CA ASN A 115 -13.11 -63.45 19.16
C ASN A 115 -12.06 -64.17 18.29
N GLU A 116 -12.49 -64.74 17.15
CA GLU A 116 -11.63 -65.46 16.22
C GLU A 116 -10.72 -64.57 15.38
N HIS A 117 -10.83 -63.22 15.53
CA HIS A 117 -10.01 -62.30 14.76
C HIS A 117 -8.53 -62.36 15.18
N VAL A 118 -7.68 -62.63 14.20
CA VAL A 118 -6.23 -62.65 14.35
C VAL A 118 -5.64 -61.45 13.60
N SER A 119 -5.20 -60.42 14.32
CA SER A 119 -4.53 -59.27 13.70
C SER A 119 -3.22 -59.69 13.04
N THR A 120 -3.04 -59.31 11.79
CA THR A 120 -1.78 -59.52 11.05
C THR A 120 -0.83 -58.31 11.20
N ALA A 121 0.44 -58.48 10.81
CA ALA A 121 1.41 -57.41 10.79
C ALA A 121 0.98 -56.27 9.85
N GLU A 122 0.40 -56.63 8.70
CA GLU A 122 -0.07 -55.71 7.67
C GLU A 122 -1.25 -54.85 8.18
N GLU A 123 -2.23 -55.49 8.85
CA GLU A 123 -3.37 -54.80 9.44
C GLU A 123 -2.94 -53.85 10.54
N ALA A 124 -2.09 -54.28 11.47
CA ALA A 124 -1.57 -53.44 12.55
C ALA A 124 -0.78 -52.24 11.99
N ARG A 125 0.02 -52.48 10.97
CA ARG A 125 0.77 -51.44 10.28
C ARG A 125 -0.15 -50.45 9.56
N ALA A 126 -1.19 -50.93 8.86
CA ALA A 126 -2.16 -50.06 8.18
C ALA A 126 -2.89 -49.16 9.16
N VAL A 127 -3.37 -49.69 10.29
CA VAL A 127 -4.01 -48.91 11.37
C VAL A 127 -3.06 -47.89 11.96
N PHE A 128 -1.83 -48.29 12.30
CA PHE A 128 -0.81 -47.44 12.86
C PHE A 128 -0.49 -46.23 11.95
N THR A 129 -0.14 -46.51 10.69
CA THR A 129 0.20 -45.45 9.75
C THR A 129 -1.01 -44.61 9.36
N GLY A 130 -2.18 -45.24 9.21
CA GLY A 130 -3.42 -44.56 8.85
C GLY A 130 -3.90 -43.57 9.90
N TYR A 131 -3.79 -43.88 11.20
CA TYR A 131 -4.09 -42.91 12.25
C TYR A 131 -3.10 -41.73 12.28
N ILE A 132 -1.81 -41.98 12.00
CA ILE A 132 -0.83 -40.89 11.90
C ILE A 132 -1.21 -39.99 10.73
N ASP A 133 -1.52 -40.54 9.56
CA ASP A 133 -1.84 -39.77 8.38
C ASP A 133 -3.18 -39.00 8.48
N SER A 134 -4.22 -39.67 9.05
CA SER A 134 -5.57 -39.10 9.11
C SER A 134 -5.83 -38.19 10.29
N ILE A 135 -5.08 -38.34 11.38
CA ILE A 135 -5.31 -37.56 12.62
C ILE A 135 -4.00 -36.94 13.12
N ILE A 136 -3.03 -37.74 13.56
CA ILE A 136 -1.93 -37.27 14.42
C ILE A 136 -1.02 -36.22 13.74
N SER A 137 -0.72 -36.45 12.45
CA SER A 137 0.08 -35.49 11.65
C SER A 137 -0.72 -34.33 11.11
N GLN A 138 -2.05 -34.37 11.18
CA GLN A 138 -2.88 -33.30 10.66
C GLN A 138 -3.08 -32.20 11.72
N PRO A 139 -3.03 -30.92 11.33
CA PRO A 139 -3.43 -29.84 12.24
C PRO A 139 -4.94 -29.88 12.52
N ALA A 140 -5.35 -29.24 13.61
CA ALA A 140 -6.78 -29.08 13.94
C ALA A 140 -7.42 -28.01 13.04
N LEU A 141 -7.73 -28.35 11.78
CA LEU A 141 -8.25 -27.41 10.78
C LEU A 141 -9.68 -27.75 10.39
N LEU A 142 -10.42 -26.70 10.03
CA LEU A 142 -11.82 -26.79 9.60
C LEU A 142 -11.91 -26.96 8.08
N GLY A 143 -12.69 -27.94 7.66
CA GLY A 143 -12.87 -28.27 6.24
C GLY A 143 -13.94 -27.42 5.52
N PRO A 144 -14.16 -27.66 4.21
CA PRO A 144 -15.05 -26.83 3.36
C PRO A 144 -16.49 -26.70 3.84
N SER A 145 -17.04 -27.68 4.53
CA SER A 145 -18.42 -27.64 5.05
C SER A 145 -18.62 -26.61 6.17
N TYR A 146 -17.54 -26.18 6.81
CA TYR A 146 -17.57 -25.09 7.80
C TYR A 146 -17.86 -23.72 7.20
N THR A 147 -17.71 -23.54 5.89
CA THR A 147 -17.90 -22.24 5.22
C THR A 147 -19.27 -21.61 5.48
N ASN A 148 -20.33 -22.41 5.65
CA ASN A 148 -21.68 -21.91 5.96
C ASN A 148 -21.74 -21.28 7.36
N ALA A 149 -21.23 -22.00 8.36
CA ALA A 149 -21.17 -21.49 9.74
C ALA A 149 -20.28 -20.24 9.83
N PHE A 150 -19.18 -20.22 9.10
CA PHE A 150 -18.29 -19.06 9.01
C PHE A 150 -19.01 -17.82 8.46
N VAL A 151 -19.73 -17.96 7.34
CA VAL A 151 -20.46 -16.88 6.68
C VAL A 151 -21.55 -16.27 7.58
N ASN A 152 -22.20 -17.08 8.43
CA ASN A 152 -23.17 -16.57 9.41
C ASN A 152 -22.52 -15.68 10.49
N ARG A 153 -21.24 -15.91 10.83
CA ARG A 153 -20.49 -15.04 11.76
C ARG A 153 -20.21 -13.65 11.18
N LEU A 154 -20.19 -13.50 9.85
CA LEU A 154 -20.01 -12.21 9.18
C LEU A 154 -21.19 -11.24 9.36
N GLU A 155 -22.31 -11.69 9.93
CA GLU A 155 -23.44 -10.80 10.28
C GLU A 155 -23.15 -9.93 11.51
N SER A 156 -22.10 -10.27 12.29
CA SER A 156 -21.70 -9.50 13.45
C SER A 156 -20.99 -8.21 13.06
N THR A 157 -21.48 -7.07 13.54
CA THR A 157 -20.84 -5.75 13.36
C THR A 157 -19.47 -5.64 14.04
N SER A 158 -19.16 -6.52 14.98
CA SER A 158 -17.88 -6.58 15.69
C SER A 158 -16.89 -7.61 15.10
N PHE A 159 -17.15 -8.13 13.91
CA PHE A 159 -16.29 -9.15 13.31
C PHE A 159 -14.86 -8.63 13.06
N PHE A 160 -14.73 -7.37 12.61
CA PHE A 160 -13.46 -6.66 12.52
C PHE A 160 -13.40 -5.57 13.61
N PRO A 161 -12.69 -5.81 14.73
CA PRO A 161 -12.53 -4.81 15.79
C PRO A 161 -11.81 -3.53 15.33
N LYS A 162 -10.91 -3.69 14.33
CA LYS A 162 -10.20 -2.60 13.64
C LYS A 162 -10.34 -2.83 12.14
N PRO A 163 -11.15 -2.04 11.43
CA PRO A 163 -11.38 -2.21 10.00
C PRO A 163 -10.32 -1.53 9.11
N ASP A 164 -9.19 -1.06 9.68
CA ASP A 164 -8.03 -0.61 8.93
C ASP A 164 -7.29 -1.78 8.27
N LYS A 165 -6.36 -1.48 7.35
CA LYS A 165 -5.63 -2.48 6.57
C LYS A 165 -4.95 -3.54 7.46
N ASP A 166 -4.24 -3.10 8.49
CA ASP A 166 -3.46 -4.00 9.36
C ASP A 166 -4.37 -4.84 10.25
N GLY A 167 -5.43 -4.26 10.80
CA GLY A 167 -6.44 -4.97 11.60
C GLY A 167 -7.20 -6.02 10.78
N VAL A 168 -7.52 -5.72 9.52
CA VAL A 168 -8.14 -6.67 8.58
C VAL A 168 -7.19 -7.83 8.30
N ILE A 169 -5.94 -7.55 7.94
CA ILE A 169 -4.93 -8.58 7.64
C ILE A 169 -4.72 -9.49 8.86
N HIS A 170 -4.52 -8.90 10.04
CA HIS A 170 -4.33 -9.68 11.28
C HIS A 170 -5.53 -10.56 11.62
N THR A 171 -6.75 -10.03 11.53
CA THR A 171 -7.98 -10.79 11.82
C THR A 171 -8.14 -11.95 10.83
N VAL A 172 -7.93 -11.69 9.54
CA VAL A 172 -8.04 -12.71 8.50
C VAL A 172 -6.96 -13.78 8.63
N GLN A 173 -5.73 -13.41 8.94
CA GLN A 173 -4.65 -14.37 9.17
C GLN A 173 -5.01 -15.35 10.29
N ASN A 174 -5.48 -14.84 11.44
CA ASN A 174 -5.89 -15.66 12.57
C ASN A 174 -7.06 -16.62 12.24
N GLU A 175 -8.00 -16.19 11.38
CA GLU A 175 -9.10 -17.06 10.95
C GLU A 175 -8.65 -18.09 9.91
N LEU A 176 -7.77 -17.71 8.96
CA LEU A 176 -7.26 -18.62 7.93
C LEU A 176 -6.35 -19.72 8.50
N GLU A 177 -5.63 -19.47 9.59
CA GLU A 177 -4.82 -20.47 10.28
C GLU A 177 -5.66 -21.64 10.83
N LYS A 178 -6.97 -21.42 11.06
CA LYS A 178 -7.92 -22.44 11.52
C LYS A 178 -8.52 -23.28 10.39
N LEU A 179 -8.28 -22.91 9.12
CA LEU A 179 -8.91 -23.52 7.95
C LEU A 179 -7.95 -24.41 7.17
N HIS A 180 -8.45 -25.53 6.68
CA HIS A 180 -7.75 -26.31 5.67
C HIS A 180 -7.54 -25.49 4.38
N ASN A 181 -6.41 -25.71 3.71
CA ASN A 181 -6.13 -25.04 2.44
C ASN A 181 -7.24 -25.24 1.39
N ASN A 182 -7.84 -26.43 1.34
CA ASN A 182 -8.96 -26.72 0.44
C ASN A 182 -10.27 -25.98 0.79
N THR A 183 -10.35 -25.34 1.97
CA THR A 183 -11.50 -24.53 2.41
C THR A 183 -11.43 -23.12 1.85
N LYS A 184 -10.24 -22.58 1.57
CA LYS A 184 -10.03 -21.18 1.17
C LYS A 184 -10.77 -20.83 -0.13
N LYS A 185 -10.70 -21.69 -1.16
CA LYS A 185 -11.40 -21.46 -2.44
C LYS A 185 -12.93 -21.48 -2.31
N PRO A 186 -13.57 -22.50 -1.68
CA PRO A 186 -15.01 -22.48 -1.42
C PRO A 186 -15.46 -21.27 -0.58
N LEU A 187 -14.66 -20.87 0.43
CA LEU A 187 -14.95 -19.70 1.24
C LEU A 187 -14.91 -18.43 0.39
N ALA A 188 -13.85 -18.23 -0.40
CA ALA A 188 -13.73 -17.07 -1.28
C ALA A 188 -14.91 -16.95 -2.25
N LYS A 189 -15.35 -18.06 -2.87
CA LYS A 189 -16.54 -18.08 -3.72
C LYS A 189 -17.80 -17.60 -3.00
N LYS A 190 -18.00 -18.03 -1.75
CA LYS A 190 -19.14 -17.59 -0.95
C LYS A 190 -19.07 -16.12 -0.58
N LEU A 191 -17.87 -15.63 -0.22
CA LEU A 191 -17.65 -14.21 0.09
C LEU A 191 -17.95 -13.33 -1.13
N ILE A 192 -17.47 -13.72 -2.30
CA ILE A 192 -17.76 -13.02 -3.56
C ILE A 192 -19.27 -13.01 -3.83
N SER A 193 -19.94 -14.15 -3.72
CA SER A 193 -21.39 -14.24 -3.88
C SER A 193 -22.16 -13.35 -2.90
N ILE A 194 -21.68 -13.18 -1.66
CA ILE A 194 -22.28 -12.26 -0.68
C ILE A 194 -22.13 -10.81 -1.15
N ILE A 195 -20.96 -10.43 -1.68
CA ILE A 195 -20.72 -9.07 -2.20
C ILE A 195 -21.65 -8.79 -3.39
N GLU A 196 -21.91 -9.79 -4.24
CA GLU A 196 -22.77 -9.68 -5.42
C GLU A 196 -24.27 -9.60 -5.13
N THR A 197 -24.73 -10.24 -4.04
CA THR A 197 -26.16 -10.51 -3.82
C THR A 197 -26.75 -9.87 -2.58
N ASN A 198 -25.93 -9.47 -1.62
CA ASN A 198 -26.41 -8.84 -0.39
C ASN A 198 -26.60 -7.33 -0.56
N GLU A 199 -27.44 -6.78 0.31
CA GLU A 199 -27.64 -5.34 0.38
C GLU A 199 -26.33 -4.62 0.69
N ILE A 200 -26.01 -3.61 -0.11
CA ILE A 200 -24.83 -2.76 0.05
C ILE A 200 -24.90 -2.11 1.44
N ASP A 201 -23.77 -2.01 2.12
CA ASP A 201 -23.60 -1.50 3.49
C ASP A 201 -24.18 -2.36 4.61
N SER A 202 -24.75 -3.53 4.31
CA SER A 202 -25.03 -4.51 5.36
C SER A 202 -23.74 -4.98 6.04
N ALA A 203 -23.80 -5.30 7.35
CA ALA A 203 -22.64 -5.82 8.09
C ALA A 203 -22.03 -7.04 7.39
N LYS A 204 -22.86 -7.93 6.87
CA LYS A 204 -22.44 -9.14 6.17
C LYS A 204 -21.69 -8.81 4.87
N TRP A 205 -22.19 -7.86 4.08
CA TRP A 205 -21.56 -7.39 2.85
C TRP A 205 -20.20 -6.74 3.14
N SER A 206 -20.19 -5.80 4.10
CA SER A 206 -18.97 -5.10 4.50
C SER A 206 -17.90 -6.06 5.03
N ASN A 207 -18.25 -6.99 5.91
CA ASN A 207 -17.33 -7.97 6.48
C ASN A 207 -16.84 -8.97 5.41
N ALA A 208 -17.68 -9.37 4.45
CA ALA A 208 -17.27 -10.22 3.35
C ALA A 208 -16.22 -9.53 2.46
N LYS A 209 -16.42 -8.24 2.15
CA LYS A 209 -15.49 -7.41 1.40
C LYS A 209 -14.13 -7.29 2.10
N HIS A 210 -14.12 -6.98 3.39
CA HIS A 210 -12.90 -6.92 4.20
C HIS A 210 -12.20 -8.28 4.26
N PHE A 211 -12.97 -9.36 4.44
CA PHE A 211 -12.39 -10.69 4.59
C PHE A 211 -11.72 -11.17 3.30
N ILE A 212 -12.36 -11.00 2.13
CA ILE A 212 -11.76 -11.38 0.85
C ILE A 212 -10.51 -10.54 0.54
N ALA A 213 -10.53 -9.24 0.84
CA ALA A 213 -9.36 -8.37 0.69
C ALA A 213 -8.19 -8.82 1.57
N GLY A 214 -8.45 -9.14 2.84
CA GLY A 214 -7.46 -9.70 3.76
C GLY A 214 -6.95 -11.09 3.32
N MET A 215 -7.81 -11.95 2.78
CA MET A 215 -7.39 -13.25 2.23
C MET A 215 -6.36 -13.08 1.12
N LEU A 216 -6.59 -12.17 0.19
CA LEU A 216 -5.67 -11.89 -0.91
C LEU A 216 -4.35 -11.27 -0.43
N ALA A 217 -4.38 -10.49 0.65
CA ALA A 217 -3.16 -9.94 1.23
C ALA A 217 -2.30 -11.01 1.93
N VAL A 218 -2.94 -11.99 2.59
CA VAL A 218 -2.28 -13.02 3.42
C VAL A 218 -1.83 -14.24 2.61
N ILE A 219 -2.60 -14.67 1.61
CA ILE A 219 -2.27 -15.85 0.81
C ILE A 219 -1.04 -15.57 -0.05
N THR A 220 -0.05 -16.47 0.03
CA THR A 220 1.20 -16.41 -0.75
C THR A 220 1.26 -17.41 -1.90
N ASP A 221 0.37 -18.40 -1.91
CA ASP A 221 0.25 -19.40 -2.96
C ASP A 221 -0.41 -18.78 -4.20
N GLU A 222 0.35 -18.62 -5.28
CA GLU A 222 -0.11 -17.96 -6.51
C GLU A 222 -1.26 -18.71 -7.18
N ASP A 223 -1.26 -20.06 -7.17
CA ASP A 223 -2.33 -20.85 -7.78
C ASP A 223 -3.64 -20.65 -7.01
N GLN A 224 -3.58 -20.53 -5.68
CA GLN A 224 -4.74 -20.19 -4.88
C GLN A 224 -5.23 -18.77 -5.19
N LEU A 225 -4.32 -17.79 -5.31
CA LEU A 225 -4.67 -16.42 -5.66
C LEU A 225 -5.35 -16.34 -7.03
N ARG A 226 -4.77 -16.95 -8.07
CA ARG A 226 -5.39 -17.03 -9.42
C ARG A 226 -6.79 -17.66 -9.36
N ASN A 227 -6.92 -18.78 -8.64
CA ASN A 227 -8.22 -19.45 -8.49
C ASN A 227 -9.29 -18.61 -7.77
N ILE A 228 -8.90 -17.71 -6.86
CA ILE A 228 -9.82 -16.78 -6.19
C ILE A 228 -10.16 -15.63 -7.14
N CYS A 229 -9.16 -15.05 -7.81
CA CYS A 229 -9.32 -13.91 -8.71
C CYS A 229 -10.21 -14.20 -9.93
N MET A 230 -10.25 -15.45 -10.41
CA MET A 230 -11.21 -15.90 -11.43
C MET A 230 -12.69 -15.67 -11.05
N GLY A 231 -12.99 -15.46 -9.77
CA GLY A 231 -14.34 -15.13 -9.30
C GLY A 231 -14.69 -13.65 -9.36
N PHE A 232 -13.76 -12.76 -9.70
CA PHE A 232 -13.98 -11.30 -9.62
C PHE A 232 -14.61 -10.68 -10.86
N ARG A 233 -14.85 -11.46 -11.92
CA ARG A 233 -15.41 -10.97 -13.18
C ARG A 233 -16.63 -10.06 -12.99
N ASN A 234 -17.63 -10.50 -12.23
CA ASN A 234 -18.83 -9.72 -11.97
C ASN A 234 -18.55 -8.42 -11.17
N LEU A 235 -17.54 -8.44 -10.27
CA LEU A 235 -17.14 -7.25 -9.51
C LEU A 235 -16.46 -6.22 -10.42
N ILE A 236 -15.82 -6.66 -11.49
CA ILE A 236 -15.15 -5.81 -12.49
C ILE A 236 -16.14 -5.30 -13.53
N GLU A 237 -17.07 -6.15 -14.00
CA GLU A 237 -17.98 -5.84 -15.10
C GLU A 237 -19.17 -4.96 -14.70
N ARG A 238 -19.58 -4.97 -13.42
CA ARG A 238 -20.77 -4.23 -12.96
C ARG A 238 -20.37 -2.97 -12.22
N ASP A 239 -20.74 -1.81 -12.75
CA ASP A 239 -20.36 -0.51 -12.21
C ASP A 239 -20.66 -0.36 -10.72
N HIS A 240 -21.82 -0.79 -10.23
CA HIS A 240 -22.21 -0.71 -8.82
C HIS A 240 -21.42 -1.64 -7.89
N LEU A 241 -20.67 -2.60 -8.42
CA LEU A 241 -19.80 -3.51 -7.66
C LEU A 241 -18.32 -3.11 -7.77
N PHE A 242 -17.97 -2.25 -8.72
CA PHE A 242 -16.58 -1.89 -8.98
C PHE A 242 -15.91 -1.21 -7.78
N ASP A 243 -16.65 -0.44 -6.97
CA ASP A 243 -16.18 0.11 -5.71
C ASP A 243 -15.67 -0.97 -4.74
N SER A 244 -16.32 -2.15 -4.74
CA SER A 244 -15.86 -3.27 -3.94
C SER A 244 -14.54 -3.83 -4.45
N MET A 245 -14.35 -3.87 -5.77
CA MET A 245 -13.09 -4.28 -6.38
C MET A 245 -11.96 -3.28 -6.10
N LEU A 246 -12.23 -1.98 -6.16
CA LEU A 246 -11.29 -0.93 -5.77
C LEU A 246 -10.87 -1.06 -4.31
N PHE A 247 -11.82 -1.27 -3.40
CA PHE A 247 -11.55 -1.50 -1.99
C PHE A 247 -10.65 -2.74 -1.76
N ILE A 248 -10.95 -3.86 -2.44
CA ILE A 248 -10.15 -5.08 -2.37
C ILE A 248 -8.73 -4.81 -2.85
N THR A 249 -8.58 -4.11 -3.96
CA THR A 249 -7.28 -3.76 -4.54
C THR A 249 -6.51 -2.78 -3.66
N LYS A 250 -7.18 -1.86 -2.95
CA LYS A 250 -6.54 -0.95 -1.99
C LYS A 250 -5.86 -1.69 -0.84
N ILE A 251 -6.46 -2.77 -0.35
CA ILE A 251 -5.87 -3.62 0.71
C ILE A 251 -4.81 -4.57 0.14
N ALA A 252 -5.08 -5.18 -1.01
CA ALA A 252 -4.25 -6.20 -1.65
C ALA A 252 -3.92 -5.83 -3.12
N PRO A 253 -3.08 -4.83 -3.39
CA PRO A 253 -2.84 -4.32 -4.75
C PRO A 253 -2.22 -5.36 -5.69
N LYS A 254 -1.44 -6.32 -5.17
CA LYS A 254 -0.91 -7.44 -5.95
C LYS A 254 -1.98 -8.33 -6.61
N THR A 255 -3.25 -8.21 -6.19
CA THR A 255 -4.38 -8.96 -6.76
C THR A 255 -4.47 -8.78 -8.28
N VAL A 256 -4.13 -7.60 -8.78
CA VAL A 256 -4.17 -7.29 -10.22
C VAL A 256 -3.28 -8.21 -11.04
N ASN A 257 -2.17 -8.71 -10.47
CA ASN A 257 -1.26 -9.65 -11.15
C ASN A 257 -1.85 -11.06 -11.34
N PHE A 258 -2.94 -11.37 -10.64
CA PHE A 258 -3.59 -12.68 -10.64
C PHE A 258 -4.92 -12.70 -11.40
N LEU A 259 -5.36 -11.57 -11.94
CA LEU A 259 -6.48 -11.49 -12.88
C LEU A 259 -6.08 -12.14 -14.21
N ASP A 260 -7.02 -12.76 -14.90
CA ASP A 260 -6.79 -13.16 -16.28
C ASP A 260 -6.66 -11.93 -17.20
N SER A 261 -6.16 -12.13 -18.42
CA SER A 261 -5.86 -11.01 -19.32
C SER A 261 -7.09 -10.14 -19.64
N VAL A 262 -8.27 -10.77 -19.80
CA VAL A 262 -9.51 -10.06 -20.13
C VAL A 262 -10.04 -9.28 -18.93
N ASP A 263 -10.09 -9.91 -17.76
CA ASP A 263 -10.55 -9.27 -16.53
C ASP A 263 -9.57 -8.16 -16.09
N ARG A 264 -8.27 -8.34 -16.34
CA ARG A 264 -7.25 -7.31 -16.08
C ARG A 264 -7.43 -6.09 -16.99
N GLU A 265 -7.59 -6.30 -18.30
CA GLU A 265 -7.82 -5.23 -19.26
C GLU A 265 -9.07 -4.41 -18.90
N ARG A 266 -10.17 -5.09 -18.56
CA ARG A 266 -11.41 -4.43 -18.11
C ARG A 266 -11.22 -3.68 -16.79
N PHE A 267 -10.53 -4.29 -15.84
CA PHE A 267 -10.24 -3.64 -14.56
C PHE A 267 -9.46 -2.34 -14.78
N MET A 268 -8.42 -2.36 -15.61
CA MET A 268 -7.62 -1.17 -15.92
C MET A 268 -8.43 -0.11 -16.65
N ALA A 269 -9.25 -0.49 -17.63
CA ALA A 269 -10.14 0.44 -18.34
C ALA A 269 -11.14 1.11 -17.38
N ASN A 270 -11.78 0.33 -16.50
CA ASN A 270 -12.72 0.86 -15.51
C ASN A 270 -12.00 1.74 -14.48
N LEU A 271 -10.81 1.35 -14.01
CA LEU A 271 -10.01 2.13 -13.07
C LEU A 271 -9.65 3.51 -13.67
N ILE A 272 -9.23 3.54 -14.94
CA ILE A 272 -8.92 4.76 -15.67
C ILE A 272 -10.16 5.67 -15.76
N ASN A 273 -11.31 5.11 -16.12
CA ASN A 273 -12.57 5.87 -16.22
C ASN A 273 -13.05 6.33 -14.84
N PHE A 274 -12.87 5.53 -13.80
CA PHE A 274 -13.27 5.86 -12.43
C PHE A 274 -12.40 6.97 -11.81
N ALA A 275 -11.13 7.04 -12.18
CA ALA A 275 -10.23 8.12 -11.75
C ALA A 275 -10.63 9.49 -12.33
N ASP A 276 -11.39 9.54 -13.44
CA ASP A 276 -11.89 10.77 -14.07
C ASP A 276 -13.17 11.32 -13.42
N ALA A 277 -13.91 10.49 -12.68
CA ALA A 277 -15.14 10.93 -12.03
C ALA A 277 -14.85 11.92 -10.88
N GLU A 278 -15.81 12.78 -10.55
CA GLU A 278 -15.70 13.80 -9.50
C GLU A 278 -15.31 13.25 -8.10
N ASN A 279 -15.39 11.92 -7.91
CA ASN A 279 -14.96 11.21 -6.69
C ASN A 279 -13.60 10.53 -6.82
N SER A 280 -12.70 11.08 -7.58
CA SER A 280 -11.44 10.50 -8.08
C SER A 280 -10.38 10.07 -7.06
N ASN A 281 -10.48 10.47 -5.78
CA ASN A 281 -9.43 10.16 -4.79
C ASN A 281 -9.21 8.66 -4.60
N VAL A 282 -10.28 7.84 -4.61
CA VAL A 282 -10.18 6.39 -4.39
C VAL A 282 -9.50 5.69 -5.59
N GLY A 283 -9.85 6.08 -6.81
CA GLY A 283 -9.24 5.55 -8.02
C GLY A 283 -7.75 5.88 -8.12
N ASN A 284 -7.38 7.11 -7.82
CA ASN A 284 -5.99 7.56 -7.81
C ASN A 284 -5.16 6.86 -6.72
N ASP A 285 -5.70 6.65 -5.52
CA ASP A 285 -5.07 5.87 -4.46
C ASP A 285 -4.75 4.44 -4.93
N VAL A 286 -5.69 3.81 -5.66
CA VAL A 286 -5.52 2.44 -6.18
C VAL A 286 -4.45 2.40 -7.26
N VAL A 287 -4.44 3.35 -8.21
CA VAL A 287 -3.39 3.47 -9.24
C VAL A 287 -2.01 3.58 -8.60
N GLN A 288 -1.88 4.44 -7.59
CA GLN A 288 -0.64 4.60 -6.83
C GLN A 288 -0.17 3.31 -6.17
N LEU A 289 -1.08 2.59 -5.50
CA LEU A 289 -0.75 1.35 -4.82
C LEU A 289 -0.31 0.26 -5.79
N ILE A 290 -1.01 0.11 -6.93
CA ILE A 290 -0.65 -0.83 -7.99
C ILE A 290 0.73 -0.50 -8.56
N PHE A 291 1.02 0.79 -8.77
CA PHE A 291 2.32 1.24 -9.25
C PHE A 291 3.44 0.96 -8.24
N LYS A 292 3.24 1.28 -6.97
CA LYS A 292 4.22 1.01 -5.89
C LYS A 292 4.55 -0.48 -5.72
N GLU A 293 3.56 -1.34 -5.93
CA GLU A 293 3.73 -2.81 -5.86
C GLU A 293 4.36 -3.39 -7.15
N GLY A 294 4.66 -2.55 -8.15
CA GLY A 294 5.19 -3.00 -9.43
C GLY A 294 4.21 -3.89 -10.22
N ALA A 295 2.92 -3.73 -9.97
CA ALA A 295 1.88 -4.56 -10.58
C ALA A 295 1.34 -3.99 -11.90
N LEU A 296 1.84 -2.84 -12.39
CA LEU A 296 1.51 -2.29 -13.70
C LEU A 296 2.40 -2.89 -14.80
N GLN A 297 1.79 -3.24 -15.92
CA GLN A 297 2.52 -3.63 -17.13
C GLN A 297 2.96 -2.39 -17.92
N LEU A 298 4.00 -2.53 -18.76
CA LEU A 298 4.53 -1.38 -19.52
C LEU A 298 3.52 -0.72 -20.45
N ASN A 299 2.63 -1.51 -21.10
CA ASN A 299 1.57 -0.98 -21.94
C ASN A 299 0.52 -0.21 -21.12
N GLU A 300 0.10 -0.75 -19.96
CA GLU A 300 -0.86 -0.10 -19.04
C GLU A 300 -0.29 1.21 -18.49
N LEU A 301 0.99 1.22 -18.12
CA LEU A 301 1.68 2.43 -17.68
C LEU A 301 1.71 3.47 -18.81
N SER A 302 2.02 3.05 -20.05
CA SER A 302 2.05 3.95 -21.20
C SER A 302 0.69 4.57 -21.50
N GLU A 303 -0.38 3.81 -21.39
CA GLU A 303 -1.76 4.30 -21.55
C GLU A 303 -2.15 5.29 -20.46
N LEU A 304 -1.85 4.99 -19.19
CA LEU A 304 -2.06 5.90 -18.07
C LEU A 304 -1.28 7.22 -18.26
N VAL A 305 -0.01 7.14 -18.61
CA VAL A 305 0.82 8.32 -18.87
C VAL A 305 0.26 9.13 -20.03
N ALA A 306 -0.14 8.48 -21.13
CA ALA A 306 -0.73 9.16 -22.28
C ALA A 306 -2.02 9.90 -21.92
N LYS A 307 -2.88 9.27 -21.10
CA LYS A 307 -4.11 9.88 -20.63
C LYS A 307 -3.84 11.10 -19.73
N TYR A 308 -3.04 10.95 -18.67
CA TYR A 308 -2.73 12.06 -17.78
C TYR A 308 -2.00 13.21 -18.49
N LYS A 309 -1.15 12.86 -19.47
CA LYS A 309 -0.52 13.86 -20.34
C LYS A 309 -1.58 14.64 -21.13
N ALA A 310 -2.58 13.96 -21.68
CA ALA A 310 -3.68 14.61 -22.40
C ALA A 310 -4.51 15.50 -21.46
N GLU A 311 -4.79 15.07 -20.24
CA GLU A 311 -5.52 15.86 -19.23
C GLU A 311 -4.75 17.12 -18.82
N ILE A 312 -3.46 17.01 -18.56
CA ILE A 312 -2.60 18.17 -18.26
C ILE A 312 -2.54 19.11 -19.45
N GLN A 313 -2.49 18.59 -20.69
CA GLN A 313 -2.48 19.40 -21.92
C GLN A 313 -3.81 20.08 -22.19
N VAL A 314 -4.95 19.44 -21.90
CA VAL A 314 -6.30 20.05 -22.05
C VAL A 314 -6.50 21.20 -21.04
N SER A 315 -5.74 21.24 -19.95
CA SER A 315 -5.75 22.40 -19.06
C SER A 315 -5.28 23.68 -19.74
N VAL A 316 -4.61 23.57 -20.89
CA VAL A 316 -4.12 24.69 -21.71
C VAL A 316 -5.08 24.94 -22.88
N GLN A 317 -6.04 25.85 -22.72
CA GLN A 317 -6.94 26.26 -23.81
C GLN A 317 -6.38 27.47 -24.56
N LYS A 318 -6.30 27.38 -25.90
CA LYS A 318 -6.12 28.57 -26.74
C LYS A 318 -7.40 29.37 -26.78
N THR A 319 -7.37 30.61 -26.31
CA THR A 319 -8.47 31.54 -26.53
C THR A 319 -8.55 31.97 -27.99
N GLU A 320 -9.70 32.51 -28.43
CA GLU A 320 -9.91 33.07 -29.77
C GLU A 320 -8.85 34.15 -30.17
N PHE A 321 -8.16 34.73 -29.18
CA PHE A 321 -7.09 35.71 -29.38
C PHE A 321 -5.68 35.12 -29.34
N GLY A 322 -5.55 33.78 -29.34
CA GLY A 322 -4.22 33.12 -29.34
C GLY A 322 -3.49 33.11 -28.00
N THR A 323 -4.08 33.63 -26.92
CA THR A 323 -3.55 33.52 -25.56
C THR A 323 -3.83 32.14 -24.98
N LEU A 324 -2.81 31.54 -24.38
CA LEU A 324 -2.95 30.29 -23.64
C LEU A 324 -3.67 30.58 -22.32
N ARG A 325 -4.83 29.98 -22.10
CA ARG A 325 -5.48 29.94 -20.78
C ARG A 325 -5.30 28.56 -20.20
N ILE A 326 -4.65 28.49 -19.06
CA ILE A 326 -4.47 27.25 -18.30
C ILE A 326 -5.63 27.19 -17.28
N SER A 327 -6.30 26.04 -17.21
CA SER A 327 -7.34 25.82 -16.21
C SER A 327 -6.70 25.42 -14.88
N VAL A 328 -6.80 26.30 -13.89
CA VAL A 328 -6.33 26.04 -12.51
C VAL A 328 -6.99 24.79 -11.94
N ASP A 329 -8.30 24.63 -12.15
CA ASP A 329 -9.06 23.49 -11.63
C ASP A 329 -8.56 22.15 -12.21
N ASN A 330 -8.28 22.10 -13.53
CA ASN A 330 -7.78 20.90 -14.16
C ASN A 330 -6.35 20.58 -13.73
N LEU A 331 -5.50 21.59 -13.57
CA LEU A 331 -4.15 21.38 -13.08
C LEU A 331 -4.15 20.92 -11.60
N HIS A 332 -5.07 21.45 -10.79
CA HIS A 332 -5.25 21.01 -9.41
C HIS A 332 -5.69 19.54 -9.33
N LYS A 333 -6.62 19.09 -10.17
CA LYS A 333 -7.01 17.67 -10.28
C LYS A 333 -5.81 16.79 -10.65
N SER A 334 -4.99 17.24 -11.59
CA SER A 334 -3.78 16.50 -12.03
C SER A 334 -2.68 16.45 -10.96
N SER A 335 -2.64 17.38 -10.01
CA SER A 335 -1.60 17.43 -8.96
C SER A 335 -1.56 16.16 -8.10
N ASN A 336 -2.73 15.61 -7.74
CA ASN A 336 -2.83 14.39 -6.96
C ASN A 336 -2.23 13.19 -7.69
N ILE A 337 -2.40 13.12 -9.01
CA ILE A 337 -1.91 12.02 -9.85
C ILE A 337 -0.38 12.11 -9.97
N VAL A 338 0.13 13.28 -10.31
CA VAL A 338 1.56 13.52 -10.54
C VAL A 338 2.36 13.35 -9.23
N ASN A 339 1.82 13.83 -8.10
CA ASN A 339 2.43 13.63 -6.77
C ASN A 339 2.74 12.15 -6.48
N HIS A 340 1.94 11.24 -7.03
CA HIS A 340 1.98 9.85 -6.66
C HIS A 340 2.69 8.96 -7.67
N LEU A 341 2.64 9.27 -8.98
CA LEU A 341 3.17 8.39 -10.01
C LEU A 341 4.69 8.48 -10.17
N ASN A 342 5.32 9.60 -9.84
CA ASN A 342 6.77 9.81 -9.97
C ASN A 342 7.29 9.47 -11.39
N VAL A 343 6.62 10.00 -12.42
CA VAL A 343 6.97 9.81 -13.83
C VAL A 343 7.51 11.13 -14.37
N SER A 344 8.79 11.19 -14.71
CA SER A 344 9.50 12.43 -15.07
C SER A 344 8.80 13.26 -16.16
N ILE A 345 8.27 12.60 -17.19
CA ILE A 345 7.57 13.30 -18.29
C ILE A 345 6.27 13.99 -17.83
N LEU A 346 5.58 13.44 -16.84
CA LEU A 346 4.39 14.07 -16.25
C LEU A 346 4.80 15.19 -15.29
N ASP A 347 5.86 14.98 -14.51
CA ASP A 347 6.40 15.96 -13.59
C ASP A 347 6.84 17.22 -14.36
N GLU A 348 7.62 17.06 -15.43
CA GLU A 348 8.07 18.16 -16.28
C GLU A 348 6.91 18.96 -16.87
N LEU A 349 5.93 18.26 -17.49
CA LEU A 349 4.76 18.89 -18.09
C LEU A 349 3.91 19.63 -17.04
N TYR A 350 3.74 19.05 -15.87
CA TYR A 350 3.00 19.67 -14.77
C TYR A 350 3.67 20.95 -14.29
N PHE A 351 4.98 20.91 -14.06
CA PHE A 351 5.74 22.08 -13.59
C PHE A 351 5.81 23.19 -14.64
N GLU A 352 5.94 22.85 -15.92
CA GLU A 352 5.85 23.85 -16.99
C GLU A 352 4.51 24.60 -16.96
N ASN A 353 3.40 23.87 -16.82
CA ASN A 353 2.07 24.49 -16.73
C ASN A 353 1.90 25.30 -15.44
N LEU A 354 2.41 24.81 -14.30
CA LEU A 354 2.35 25.54 -13.03
C LEU A 354 3.15 26.85 -13.10
N LEU A 355 4.34 26.81 -13.70
CA LEU A 355 5.16 28.00 -13.92
C LEU A 355 4.46 29.02 -14.84
N GLU A 356 3.78 28.58 -15.89
CA GLU A 356 3.02 29.47 -16.76
C GLU A 356 1.86 30.15 -15.99
N LEU A 357 1.16 29.43 -15.11
CA LEU A 357 0.15 30.04 -14.23
C LEU A 357 0.76 31.06 -13.25
N ILE A 358 1.92 30.78 -12.68
CA ILE A 358 2.62 31.72 -11.78
C ILE A 358 3.07 32.96 -12.57
N ARG A 359 3.37 32.85 -13.86
CA ARG A 359 3.75 33.98 -14.74
C ARG A 359 2.56 34.79 -15.23
N ASP A 360 1.30 34.31 -15.11
CA ASP A 360 0.11 34.97 -15.62
C ASP A 360 0.00 36.43 -15.14
N ALA A 361 -0.66 37.26 -15.94
CA ALA A 361 -0.90 38.67 -15.59
C ALA A 361 -2.02 38.85 -14.55
N ASP A 362 -2.95 37.86 -14.45
CA ASP A 362 -4.05 37.89 -13.49
C ASP A 362 -3.58 37.36 -12.12
N TYR A 363 -3.53 38.26 -11.14
CA TYR A 363 -3.09 37.91 -9.78
C TYR A 363 -3.98 36.89 -9.07
N ASN A 364 -5.25 36.70 -9.47
CA ASN A 364 -6.09 35.64 -8.92
C ASN A 364 -5.60 34.26 -9.39
N ILE A 365 -5.20 34.15 -10.65
CA ILE A 365 -4.57 32.95 -11.21
C ILE A 365 -3.24 32.66 -10.50
N VAL A 366 -2.41 33.69 -10.34
CA VAL A 366 -1.14 33.58 -9.63
C VAL A 366 -1.34 33.12 -8.19
N ASN A 367 -2.29 33.72 -7.45
CA ASN A 367 -2.60 33.31 -6.09
C ASN A 367 -2.99 31.85 -6.01
N ALA A 368 -3.90 31.38 -6.86
CA ALA A 368 -4.32 29.98 -6.91
C ALA A 368 -3.16 29.04 -7.26
N ALA A 369 -2.30 29.42 -8.22
CA ALA A 369 -1.11 28.61 -8.58
C ALA A 369 -0.11 28.50 -7.43
N LEU A 370 0.11 29.57 -6.68
CA LEU A 370 1.00 29.56 -5.51
C LEU A 370 0.42 28.79 -4.33
N GLU A 371 -0.90 28.81 -4.13
CA GLU A 371 -1.60 27.94 -3.16
C GLU A 371 -1.43 26.46 -3.53
N MET A 372 -1.55 26.13 -4.83
CA MET A 372 -1.28 24.79 -5.33
C MET A 372 0.17 24.38 -5.04
N LEU A 373 1.15 25.24 -5.32
CA LEU A 373 2.56 24.97 -5.07
C LEU A 373 2.83 24.64 -3.60
N GLU A 374 2.28 25.44 -2.67
CA GLU A 374 2.41 25.16 -1.23
C GLU A 374 1.66 23.91 -0.75
N GLY A 375 0.64 23.48 -1.49
CA GLY A 375 -0.13 22.26 -1.24
C GLY A 375 0.53 21.00 -1.77
N LEU A 376 1.56 21.10 -2.62
CA LEU A 376 2.28 19.95 -3.16
C LEU A 376 3.16 19.30 -2.09
N ASP A 377 3.40 17.99 -2.24
CA ASP A 377 4.38 17.31 -1.40
C ASP A 377 5.80 17.82 -1.68
N ALA A 378 6.55 18.09 -0.62
CA ALA A 378 7.92 18.59 -0.75
C ALA A 378 8.83 17.64 -1.56
N THR A 379 8.58 16.32 -1.49
CA THR A 379 9.34 15.33 -2.26
C THR A 379 9.04 15.45 -3.76
N PHE A 380 7.81 15.81 -4.12
CA PHE A 380 7.43 16.08 -5.50
C PHE A 380 8.10 17.35 -6.03
N ILE A 381 8.02 18.47 -5.30
CA ILE A 381 8.65 19.73 -5.70
C ILE A 381 10.17 19.55 -5.87
N LYS A 382 10.82 18.77 -5.01
CA LYS A 382 12.26 18.45 -5.11
C LYS A 382 12.67 17.70 -6.38
N ARG A 383 11.72 17.11 -7.11
CA ARG A 383 11.97 16.46 -8.43
C ARG A 383 12.07 17.45 -9.59
N MET A 384 11.63 18.70 -9.41
CA MET A 384 11.84 19.77 -10.40
C MET A 384 13.34 19.94 -10.67
N ASN A 385 13.69 20.38 -11.87
CA ASN A 385 15.08 20.71 -12.16
C ASN A 385 15.50 22.04 -11.49
N ALA A 386 16.80 22.25 -11.33
CA ALA A 386 17.35 23.42 -10.66
C ALA A 386 16.94 24.74 -11.30
N LYS A 387 16.75 24.77 -12.62
CA LYS A 387 16.29 25.95 -13.36
C LYS A 387 14.85 26.29 -12.97
N ASP A 388 13.96 25.31 -12.90
CA ASP A 388 12.56 25.52 -12.55
C ASP A 388 12.41 25.99 -11.11
N HIS A 389 13.19 25.44 -10.17
CA HIS A 389 13.27 25.95 -8.79
C HIS A 389 13.64 27.43 -8.76
N THR A 390 14.66 27.80 -9.55
CA THR A 390 15.13 29.19 -9.66
C THR A 390 14.05 30.09 -10.24
N ASP A 391 13.39 29.66 -11.30
CA ASP A 391 12.31 30.41 -11.94
C ASP A 391 11.12 30.63 -11.01
N VAL A 392 10.73 29.63 -10.20
CA VAL A 392 9.66 29.77 -9.18
C VAL A 392 10.03 30.87 -8.19
N VAL A 393 11.24 30.85 -7.61
CA VAL A 393 11.68 31.86 -6.64
C VAL A 393 11.64 33.26 -7.25
N ILE A 394 12.16 33.41 -8.46
CA ILE A 394 12.17 34.71 -9.19
C ILE A 394 10.72 35.18 -9.42
N GLN A 395 9.83 34.32 -9.86
CA GLN A 395 8.44 34.71 -10.13
C GLN A 395 7.70 35.07 -8.84
N ILE A 396 7.90 34.36 -7.74
CA ILE A 396 7.31 34.75 -6.44
C ILE A 396 7.72 36.18 -6.06
N VAL A 397 9.02 36.49 -6.15
CA VAL A 397 9.53 37.85 -5.83
C VAL A 397 8.95 38.92 -6.77
N ARG A 398 8.90 38.65 -8.08
CA ARG A 398 8.30 39.55 -9.07
C ARG A 398 6.83 39.81 -8.80
N LYS A 399 6.06 38.74 -8.56
CA LYS A 399 4.61 38.82 -8.35
C LYS A 399 4.25 39.53 -7.04
N ALA A 400 5.05 39.38 -6.01
CA ALA A 400 4.87 40.11 -4.77
C ALA A 400 5.07 41.63 -4.94
N ASN A 401 5.93 42.04 -5.86
CA ASN A 401 6.29 43.45 -6.09
C ASN A 401 5.77 43.99 -7.43
N GLY A 402 4.81 43.32 -8.05
CA GLY A 402 4.23 43.71 -9.35
C GLY A 402 3.50 45.07 -9.31
N PRO A 403 3.18 45.63 -10.47
CA PRO A 403 2.49 46.92 -10.56
C PRO A 403 1.16 46.88 -9.80
N GLY A 404 0.90 47.90 -8.98
CA GLY A 404 -0.25 48.01 -8.11
C GLY A 404 -0.07 47.29 -6.78
N ARG A 405 -1.05 46.42 -6.41
CA ARG A 405 -1.06 45.71 -5.13
C ARG A 405 -0.19 44.42 -5.14
N GLY A 406 0.12 43.93 -6.32
CA GLY A 406 0.80 42.65 -6.51
C GLY A 406 -0.06 41.43 -6.12
N SER A 407 0.54 40.23 -6.11
CA SER A 407 -0.07 39.01 -5.65
C SER A 407 -0.08 38.93 -4.13
N ASP A 408 -1.26 38.84 -3.51
CA ASP A 408 -1.38 38.72 -2.05
C ASP A 408 -0.69 37.45 -1.52
N LYS A 409 -0.81 36.33 -2.26
CA LYS A 409 -0.18 35.06 -1.89
C LYS A 409 1.34 35.10 -2.03
N ALA A 410 1.87 35.71 -3.08
CA ALA A 410 3.31 35.91 -3.22
C ALA A 410 3.88 36.79 -2.08
N ASN A 411 3.14 37.83 -1.69
CA ASN A 411 3.51 38.68 -0.54
C ASN A 411 3.50 37.89 0.79
N GLU A 412 2.52 37.00 0.98
CA GLU A 412 2.47 36.10 2.15
C GLU A 412 3.68 35.16 2.20
N ILE A 413 4.03 34.55 1.06
CA ILE A 413 5.19 33.66 0.94
C ILE A 413 6.48 34.39 1.25
N LEU A 414 6.66 35.60 0.73
CA LEU A 414 7.84 36.41 1.05
C LEU A 414 7.91 36.79 2.53
N LYS A 415 6.81 37.29 3.13
CA LYS A 415 6.74 37.63 4.55
C LYS A 415 7.04 36.46 5.47
N SER A 416 6.63 35.24 5.07
CA SER A 416 6.93 34.02 5.80
C SER A 416 8.31 33.42 5.50
N LYS A 417 9.17 34.13 4.76
CA LYS A 417 10.48 33.66 4.29
C LYS A 417 10.33 32.28 3.60
N PHE A 418 9.41 32.19 2.64
CA PHE A 418 9.05 31.00 1.87
C PHE A 418 8.43 29.84 2.70
N GLY A 419 8.19 30.01 4.00
CA GLY A 419 7.42 29.09 4.82
C GLY A 419 7.66 27.60 4.54
N LYS A 420 6.63 26.88 4.05
CA LYS A 420 6.71 25.46 3.73
C LYS A 420 7.63 25.11 2.54
N ILE A 421 7.90 26.06 1.67
CA ILE A 421 8.71 25.90 0.45
C ILE A 421 10.07 26.61 0.57
N ASN A 422 10.56 26.83 1.79
CA ASN A 422 11.85 27.48 2.06
C ASN A 422 13.04 26.77 1.40
N PHE A 423 12.98 25.47 1.22
CA PHE A 423 14.02 24.70 0.53
C PHE A 423 14.21 25.14 -0.94
N LEU A 424 13.24 25.80 -1.57
CA LEU A 424 13.40 26.39 -2.90
C LEU A 424 14.44 27.51 -2.92
N VAL A 425 14.55 28.22 -1.82
CA VAL A 425 15.57 29.30 -1.66
C VAL A 425 16.97 28.69 -1.59
N ASP A 426 17.11 27.55 -0.88
CA ASP A 426 18.40 26.84 -0.81
C ASP A 426 18.83 26.35 -2.20
N TYR A 427 17.91 25.76 -2.98
CA TYR A 427 18.18 25.37 -4.36
C TYR A 427 18.49 26.56 -5.28
N PHE A 428 17.76 27.68 -5.12
CA PHE A 428 18.06 28.91 -5.85
C PHE A 428 19.48 29.40 -5.56
N LEU A 429 19.88 29.42 -4.31
CA LEU A 429 21.22 29.83 -3.91
C LEU A 429 22.29 28.89 -4.43
N GLU A 430 22.09 27.58 -4.29
CA GLU A 430 23.03 26.60 -4.79
C GLU A 430 23.21 26.73 -6.29
N TYR A 431 22.11 26.80 -7.06
CA TYR A 431 22.14 26.93 -8.52
C TYR A 431 22.86 28.21 -8.97
N THR A 432 22.59 29.36 -8.32
CA THR A 432 23.13 30.64 -8.71
C THR A 432 24.56 30.86 -8.24
N THR A 433 25.03 30.18 -7.18
CA THR A 433 26.41 30.32 -6.66
C THR A 433 27.40 29.36 -7.28
N GLN A 434 26.95 28.22 -7.84
CA GLN A 434 27.84 27.23 -8.43
C GLN A 434 28.55 27.71 -9.71
N ASN A 435 27.94 28.64 -10.46
CA ASN A 435 28.49 29.09 -11.72
C ASN A 435 28.10 30.51 -12.06
N TYR A 436 29.09 31.32 -12.45
CA TYR A 436 28.91 32.72 -12.85
C TYR A 436 27.91 32.90 -14.00
N GLU A 437 27.90 31.99 -14.97
CA GLU A 437 26.95 32.00 -16.08
C GLU A 437 25.49 31.84 -15.64
N GLN A 438 25.23 31.11 -14.56
CA GLN A 438 23.90 30.90 -14.06
C GLN A 438 23.33 32.14 -13.37
N LEU A 439 24.15 32.86 -12.62
CA LEU A 439 23.76 34.13 -12.04
C LEU A 439 23.52 35.20 -13.13
N SER A 440 24.37 35.22 -14.16
CA SER A 440 24.15 36.05 -15.35
C SER A 440 22.84 35.73 -16.07
N TYR A 441 22.50 34.45 -16.18
CA TYR A 441 21.20 34.03 -16.72
C TYR A 441 20.02 34.61 -15.95
N VAL A 442 20.06 34.57 -14.62
CA VAL A 442 19.01 35.11 -13.76
C VAL A 442 18.86 36.62 -13.94
N LEU A 443 19.97 37.36 -13.96
CA LEU A 443 19.97 38.82 -14.08
C LEU A 443 19.60 39.30 -15.49
N VAL A 444 20.21 38.73 -16.51
CA VAL A 444 20.10 39.25 -17.88
C VAL A 444 18.93 38.60 -18.64
N GLN A 445 18.85 37.29 -18.68
CA GLN A 445 17.79 36.62 -19.45
C GLN A 445 16.45 36.68 -18.78
N GLN A 446 16.39 36.58 -17.46
CA GLN A 446 15.13 36.67 -16.72
C GLN A 446 14.75 38.13 -16.46
N ARG A 447 15.57 39.12 -16.87
CA ARG A 447 15.37 40.56 -16.62
C ARG A 447 14.96 40.82 -15.18
N LEU A 448 15.65 40.18 -14.24
CA LEU A 448 15.42 40.43 -12.82
C LEU A 448 16.07 41.74 -12.46
N ASP A 449 15.29 42.76 -12.17
CA ASP A 449 15.80 44.02 -11.67
C ASP A 449 16.66 43.79 -10.42
N ALA A 450 17.73 44.53 -10.28
CA ALA A 450 18.62 44.44 -9.12
C ALA A 450 17.86 44.52 -7.79
N GLU A 451 16.80 45.34 -7.74
CA GLU A 451 15.92 45.46 -6.57
C GLU A 451 15.31 44.13 -6.12
N TYR A 452 14.89 43.26 -7.07
CA TYR A 452 14.33 41.95 -6.72
C TYR A 452 15.39 40.97 -6.23
N LEU A 453 16.60 41.05 -6.83
CA LEU A 453 17.70 40.21 -6.38
C LEU A 453 18.10 40.58 -4.93
N LEU A 454 18.15 41.86 -4.61
CA LEU A 454 18.46 42.36 -3.27
C LEU A 454 17.40 41.92 -2.24
N LYS A 455 16.12 41.86 -2.61
CA LYS A 455 15.08 41.30 -1.75
C LYS A 455 15.23 39.78 -1.50
N ILE A 456 15.70 39.03 -2.48
CA ILE A 456 16.03 37.62 -2.29
C ILE A 456 17.21 37.45 -1.34
N ILE A 457 18.22 38.32 -1.48
CA ILE A 457 19.41 38.33 -0.62
C ILE A 457 19.04 38.68 0.83
N ASP A 458 18.18 39.67 1.03
CA ASP A 458 17.67 40.05 2.36
C ASP A 458 16.96 38.87 3.05
N ILE A 459 16.19 38.11 2.30
CA ILE A 459 15.51 36.90 2.80
C ILE A 459 16.51 35.81 3.22
N THR A 460 17.60 35.65 2.46
CA THR A 460 18.54 34.51 2.63
C THR A 460 19.67 34.82 3.59
N ASN A 461 19.96 36.11 3.83
CA ASN A 461 21.08 36.57 4.66
C ASN A 461 22.45 35.96 4.27
N ASN A 462 22.67 35.71 2.95
CA ASN A 462 23.86 35.06 2.42
C ASN A 462 24.83 36.10 1.85
N HIS A 463 25.86 36.44 2.64
CA HIS A 463 26.84 37.48 2.31
C HIS A 463 27.70 37.16 1.07
N ASP A 464 28.07 35.89 0.85
CA ASP A 464 28.87 35.50 -0.32
C ASP A 464 28.06 35.60 -1.61
N PHE A 465 26.77 35.28 -1.56
CA PHE A 465 25.87 35.48 -2.67
C PHE A 465 25.67 36.96 -2.98
N LEU A 466 25.49 37.77 -1.95
CA LEU A 466 25.38 39.22 -2.10
C LEU A 466 26.61 39.82 -2.81
N LYS A 467 27.82 39.46 -2.38
CA LYS A 467 29.07 39.94 -3.00
C LYS A 467 29.11 39.61 -4.49
N LYS A 468 28.86 38.35 -4.87
CA LYS A 468 28.86 37.94 -6.27
C LYS A 468 27.75 38.60 -7.10
N ALA A 469 26.57 38.79 -6.51
CA ALA A 469 25.45 39.46 -7.17
C ALA A 469 25.76 40.93 -7.45
N VAL A 470 26.35 41.65 -6.49
CA VAL A 470 26.76 43.04 -6.65
C VAL A 470 27.86 43.19 -7.71
N GLU A 471 28.88 42.30 -7.69
CA GLU A 471 29.94 42.29 -8.72
C GLU A 471 29.37 42.09 -10.13
N LEU A 472 28.36 41.27 -10.29
CA LEU A 472 27.71 41.02 -11.57
C LEU A 472 26.83 42.17 -12.03
N ILE A 473 26.08 42.78 -11.13
CA ILE A 473 25.28 43.97 -11.43
C ILE A 473 26.18 45.08 -11.96
N ILE A 474 27.29 45.35 -11.28
CA ILE A 474 28.26 46.37 -11.70
C ILE A 474 28.86 46.06 -13.08
N LYS A 475 29.14 44.77 -13.40
CA LYS A 475 29.68 44.37 -14.70
C LYS A 475 28.68 44.34 -15.84
N SER A 476 27.39 44.16 -15.54
CA SER A 476 26.33 43.96 -16.54
C SER A 476 25.63 45.23 -16.97
N TYR A 477 25.77 46.32 -16.21
CA TYR A 477 25.16 47.59 -16.50
C TYR A 477 26.19 48.61 -16.98
N ASP A 478 25.81 49.42 -17.98
CA ASP A 478 26.56 50.55 -18.47
C ASP A 478 26.62 51.63 -17.36
N LYS A 479 27.68 52.43 -17.37
CA LYS A 479 27.93 53.46 -16.33
C LYS A 479 26.77 54.46 -16.19
N ASP A 480 26.16 54.84 -17.33
CA ASP A 480 25.04 55.80 -17.33
C ASP A 480 23.74 55.14 -16.77
N GLU A 481 23.55 53.84 -16.95
CA GLU A 481 22.45 53.09 -16.35
C GLU A 481 22.64 52.89 -14.85
N LEU A 482 23.86 52.63 -14.38
CA LEU A 482 24.20 52.54 -12.96
C LEU A 482 24.06 53.86 -12.22
N GLU A 483 24.51 54.98 -12.84
CA GLU A 483 24.46 56.35 -12.22
C GLU A 483 23.03 56.94 -12.27
N ASN A 484 22.22 56.62 -13.27
CA ASN A 484 20.85 57.12 -13.42
C ASN A 484 19.80 56.18 -12.80
N GLY A 485 20.16 54.95 -12.50
CA GLY A 485 19.28 53.96 -11.89
C GLY A 485 19.36 54.02 -10.37
N ARG A 486 18.25 53.78 -9.69
CA ARG A 486 18.15 53.62 -8.22
C ARG A 486 18.96 52.43 -7.68
N ILE A 487 19.71 51.74 -8.53
CA ILE A 487 20.46 50.54 -8.24
C ILE A 487 21.59 50.84 -7.26
N LEU A 488 22.38 51.89 -7.51
CA LEU A 488 23.46 52.30 -6.62
C LEU A 488 22.93 52.83 -5.27
N ASP A 489 21.82 53.54 -5.28
CA ASP A 489 21.17 53.99 -4.05
C ASP A 489 20.68 52.81 -3.20
N HIS A 490 20.16 51.77 -3.84
CA HIS A 490 19.69 50.55 -3.14
C HIS A 490 20.86 49.72 -2.60
N ILE A 491 21.91 49.54 -3.38
CA ILE A 491 23.15 48.90 -2.93
C ILE A 491 23.75 49.65 -1.75
N ASN A 492 23.86 50.96 -1.86
CA ASN A 492 24.37 51.81 -0.78
C ASN A 492 23.46 51.80 0.46
N TRP A 493 22.15 51.73 0.27
CA TRP A 493 21.20 51.64 1.38
C TRP A 493 21.34 50.31 2.13
N LEU A 494 21.45 49.18 1.43
CA LEU A 494 21.72 47.85 2.02
C LEU A 494 23.04 47.84 2.78
N ILE A 495 24.08 48.42 2.19
CA ILE A 495 25.40 48.54 2.81
C ILE A 495 25.33 49.34 4.13
N THR A 496 24.49 50.36 4.20
CA THR A 496 24.50 51.30 5.34
C THR A 496 23.55 50.94 6.48
N HIS A 497 22.55 50.07 6.27
CA HIS A 497 21.45 49.93 7.23
C HIS A 497 21.30 48.58 7.91
N GLU A 498 21.84 47.50 7.39
CA GLU A 498 21.47 46.16 7.88
C GLU A 498 22.61 45.16 8.15
N TYR A 499 23.89 45.50 7.89
CA TYR A 499 24.96 44.50 7.96
C TYR A 499 26.22 44.98 8.70
N ASP A 500 26.91 44.00 9.34
CA ASP A 500 28.07 44.16 10.17
C ASP A 500 29.23 44.94 9.45
N ILE A 501 29.60 46.08 9.99
CA ILE A 501 30.40 47.14 9.37
C ILE A 501 31.79 46.67 8.88
N GLU A 502 32.38 45.64 9.46
CA GLU A 502 33.75 45.20 9.14
C GLU A 502 33.87 44.51 7.77
N ASN A 503 32.89 43.73 7.37
CA ASN A 503 32.88 43.05 6.07
C ASN A 503 32.49 43.97 4.91
N TRP A 504 31.72 45.00 5.18
CA TRP A 504 31.23 45.97 4.20
C TRP A 504 32.21 47.05 3.79
N THR A 505 33.14 47.42 4.65
CA THR A 505 34.20 48.40 4.33
C THR A 505 35.11 47.87 3.22
N ASN A 506 35.30 46.56 3.14
CA ASN A 506 36.06 45.92 2.07
C ASN A 506 35.24 45.83 0.78
N LEU A 507 33.94 45.52 0.84
CA LEU A 507 33.05 45.44 -0.32
C LEU A 507 32.80 46.83 -0.93
N SER A 508 32.64 47.88 -0.11
CA SER A 508 32.53 49.27 -0.59
C SER A 508 33.79 49.71 -1.35
N LYS A 509 34.99 49.35 -0.85
CA LYS A 509 36.24 49.59 -1.56
C LYS A 509 36.35 48.80 -2.88
N ASP A 510 35.89 47.56 -2.89
CA ASP A 510 35.85 46.72 -4.10
C ASP A 510 34.85 47.26 -5.14
N ILE A 511 33.73 47.82 -4.70
CA ILE A 511 32.72 48.49 -5.54
C ILE A 511 33.31 49.77 -6.12
N ASP A 512 33.97 50.62 -5.29
CA ASP A 512 34.62 51.82 -5.74
C ASP A 512 35.75 51.54 -6.75
N LEU A 513 36.55 50.49 -6.53
CA LEU A 513 37.57 50.00 -7.44
C LEU A 513 36.99 49.45 -8.76
N CYS A 514 35.85 48.77 -8.73
CA CYS A 514 35.17 48.31 -9.95
C CYS A 514 34.58 49.47 -10.77
N ILE A 515 34.02 50.47 -10.09
CA ILE A 515 33.52 51.72 -10.74
C ILE A 515 34.68 52.53 -11.32
N GLU A 516 35.81 52.63 -10.60
CA GLU A 516 37.02 53.31 -11.09
C GLU A 516 37.72 52.50 -12.21
N GLY A 517 37.74 51.14 -12.14
CA GLY A 517 38.31 50.28 -13.18
C GLY A 517 37.56 50.30 -14.51
N ASN A 518 36.23 50.52 -14.49
CA ASN A 518 35.43 50.75 -15.70
C ASN A 518 35.60 52.15 -16.28
N LYS A 519 36.28 53.08 -15.59
CA LYS A 519 36.65 54.39 -16.13
C LYS A 519 37.88 54.36 -17.05
N VAL A 520 38.58 53.23 -17.16
CA VAL A 520 39.88 53.10 -17.87
C VAL A 520 39.79 52.25 -19.15
N ASN A 521 38.63 51.68 -19.49
CA ASN A 521 38.45 50.98 -20.76
C ASN A 521 37.29 51.64 -21.56
#